data_ed3561d3d84a5625ab5c9375ed502e58
#
_entry.id   ed3561d3d84a5625ab5c9375ed502e58
#
_cell.length_a   1.000
_cell.length_b   1.000
_cell.length_c   1.000
_cell.angle_alpha   90.00
_cell.angle_beta   90.00
_cell.angle_gamma   90.00
#
_symmetry.space_group_name_H-M   'P 1'
#
loop_
_entity.id
_entity.type
_entity.pdbx_description
1 polymer ?
#
loop_
_entity_poly.entity_id
_entity_poly.type
_entity_poly.pdbx_seq_one_letter_code
_entity_poly.pdbx_strand_id
1 'polypeptide(L)'
;MRRYTHLSLLFTLMLTLLSACIAPSGAPVATPAAVAESQAVVGAPATNLTEGCVDAFDPNVDYFPEKISLTHTTGFRVEYHNSYKVITVATPWPGAGEAQQYVLVQCGAPEPTGFDAAQIIEVPVQQIATMSTSYLPFLDMYGLLDRLVAVDDVTYVNNPAVLAMAEAGTLVQIGYGAGVNVEQILDLAPDLVMTYGSGSPEYDAHPVLLNAGLKVAVNAEWLETSPLGRAEWGKFIALFFNKEATAESTFADTVARYEDLKAKAAAAEKPTVLTDSEYQGSWYVAGGRSFTAQLLADAGAAYLWADDESTGSIPVAFEAVFDKAAAADFWLNVGFVNSLEEMKAADERYTDFAAFQKGNVWNNNKRQNANGGNDYYESAVAQPDAVLADLIAIFHPELMPEYAFVYYQRLQ
;
A
#
# COMPACT_ATOMS: atom_id res chain seq x y z
N MET A 1 -39.30 12.11 -44.05
CA MET A 1 -40.68 12.61 -44.34
C MET A 1 -41.27 13.21 -43.09
N ARG A 2 -41.78 14.45 -43.23
CA ARG A 2 -42.60 15.31 -42.33
C ARG A 2 -41.91 15.73 -41.03
N ARG A 3 -41.39 16.95 -40.81
CA ARG A 3 -41.92 18.36 -40.94
C ARG A 3 -43.17 18.60 -40.12
N TYR A 4 -43.07 19.54 -39.17
CA TYR A 4 -43.79 20.83 -38.97
C TYR A 4 -43.70 21.20 -37.49
N THR A 5 -43.52 22.35 -37.02
CA THR A 5 -43.42 23.79 -37.27
C THR A 5 -43.91 24.54 -36.03
N HIS A 6 -43.16 25.57 -35.66
CA HIS A 6 -43.45 26.84 -35.04
C HIS A 6 -44.86 27.11 -34.39
N LEU A 7 -44.82 27.75 -33.21
CA LEU A 7 -45.57 29.01 -33.06
C LEU A 7 -45.07 29.90 -31.90
N SER A 8 -44.61 31.08 -32.29
CA SER A 8 -44.35 32.24 -31.40
C SER A 8 -45.66 32.96 -31.12
N LEU A 9 -45.83 33.56 -29.94
CA LEU A 9 -46.72 34.72 -29.79
C LEU A 9 -46.17 35.71 -28.75
N LEU A 10 -45.78 36.86 -29.23
CA LEU A 10 -45.65 38.13 -28.50
C LEU A 10 -47.02 38.62 -27.99
N PHE A 11 -47.13 39.26 -26.84
CA PHE A 11 -48.05 40.36 -26.63
C PHE A 11 -47.51 41.42 -25.63
N THR A 12 -47.76 42.64 -26.04
CA THR A 12 -47.21 43.93 -25.71
C THR A 12 -47.86 44.59 -24.47
N LEU A 13 -47.06 45.29 -23.67
CA LEU A 13 -47.17 46.67 -23.16
C LEU A 13 -48.55 47.23 -22.76
N MET A 14 -48.72 47.63 -21.51
CA MET A 14 -49.45 48.87 -21.20
C MET A 14 -48.99 49.53 -19.87
N LEU A 15 -48.55 50.77 -20.04
CA LEU A 15 -48.07 51.71 -19.06
C LEU A 15 -49.28 52.48 -18.49
N THR A 16 -49.45 52.58 -17.17
CA THR A 16 -50.20 53.68 -16.56
C THR A 16 -49.52 54.15 -15.28
N LEU A 17 -49.10 55.40 -15.34
CA LEU A 17 -48.68 56.23 -14.22
C LEU A 17 -49.90 56.68 -13.39
N LEU A 18 -49.82 56.55 -12.07
CA LEU A 18 -50.53 57.48 -11.12
C LEU A 18 -49.67 57.67 -9.87
N SER A 19 -49.26 58.92 -9.69
CA SER A 19 -48.61 59.42 -8.50
C SER A 19 -49.66 59.67 -7.39
N ALA A 20 -49.36 59.27 -6.14
CA ALA A 20 -49.91 59.87 -4.94
C ALA A 20 -48.92 59.74 -3.78
N CYS A 21 -48.78 60.89 -3.09
CA CYS A 21 -47.84 61.16 -2.01
C CYS A 21 -48.26 60.64 -0.62
N ILE A 22 -47.21 60.46 0.23
CA ILE A 22 -47.11 60.78 1.65
C ILE A 22 -47.56 59.70 2.65
N ALA A 23 -46.68 59.12 3.44
CA ALA A 23 -46.16 59.50 4.74
C ALA A 23 -45.24 58.38 5.30
N PRO A 24 -44.24 58.66 6.15
CA PRO A 24 -43.30 57.69 6.66
C PRO A 24 -43.83 56.93 7.87
N SER A 25 -44.06 55.65 7.77
CA SER A 25 -44.16 54.78 8.97
C SER A 25 -42.97 53.88 9.00
N GLY A 26 -42.26 53.96 10.13
CA GLY A 26 -41.01 53.18 10.34
C GLY A 26 -41.24 51.68 10.16
N ALA A 27 -40.53 51.09 9.24
CA ALA A 27 -40.37 49.64 9.16
C ALA A 27 -39.45 49.16 10.31
N PRO A 28 -39.77 48.06 10.99
CA PRO A 28 -38.85 47.49 11.94
C PRO A 28 -37.59 47.05 11.24
N VAL A 29 -36.44 47.50 11.75
CA VAL A 29 -35.10 47.02 11.32
C VAL A 29 -35.08 45.52 11.55
N ALA A 30 -35.00 44.75 10.47
CA ALA A 30 -34.73 43.32 10.56
C ALA A 30 -33.37 43.14 11.24
N THR A 31 -33.38 42.60 12.44
CA THR A 31 -32.21 42.12 13.14
C THR A 31 -31.54 41.08 12.22
N PRO A 32 -30.22 41.16 11.97
CA PRO A 32 -29.53 40.11 11.22
C PRO A 32 -29.77 38.78 11.96
N ALA A 33 -30.21 37.77 11.23
CA ALA A 33 -30.28 36.44 11.77
C ALA A 33 -28.89 36.10 12.33
N ALA A 34 -28.84 35.79 13.62
CA ALA A 34 -27.64 35.29 14.27
C ALA A 34 -27.16 34.09 13.44
N VAL A 35 -25.98 34.21 12.87
CA VAL A 35 -25.24 33.06 12.34
C VAL A 35 -25.16 32.13 13.54
N ALA A 36 -25.77 30.96 13.44
CA ALA A 36 -25.64 29.93 14.43
C ALA A 36 -24.15 29.59 14.49
N GLU A 37 -23.46 30.10 15.50
CA GLU A 37 -22.16 29.61 15.88
C GLU A 37 -22.36 28.11 16.09
N SER A 38 -21.68 27.31 15.27
CA SER A 38 -21.52 25.88 15.52
C SER A 38 -21.00 25.78 16.96
N GLN A 39 -21.85 25.42 17.91
CA GLN A 39 -21.42 25.12 19.25
C GLN A 39 -20.42 23.94 19.11
N ALA A 40 -19.16 24.18 19.42
CA ALA A 40 -18.18 23.12 19.56
C ALA A 40 -18.78 22.13 20.57
N VAL A 41 -19.00 20.89 20.14
CA VAL A 41 -19.52 19.84 20.99
C VAL A 41 -18.49 19.65 22.10
N VAL A 42 -18.91 19.89 23.33
CA VAL A 42 -18.03 19.76 24.51
C VAL A 42 -17.68 18.27 24.63
N GLY A 43 -16.43 17.91 24.34
CA GLY A 43 -15.94 16.53 24.40
C GLY A 43 -15.46 15.91 23.09
N ALA A 44 -15.58 16.60 21.94
CA ALA A 44 -14.99 16.08 20.69
C ALA A 44 -13.46 16.04 20.81
N PRO A 45 -12.79 14.89 20.49
CA PRO A 45 -11.35 14.80 20.52
C PRO A 45 -10.72 15.69 19.43
N ALA A 46 -9.54 16.28 19.72
CA ALA A 46 -8.78 17.05 18.74
C ALA A 46 -7.99 16.16 17.77
N THR A 47 -7.68 14.94 18.20
CA THR A 47 -6.95 13.90 17.46
C THR A 47 -7.64 12.56 17.64
N ASN A 48 -7.34 11.60 16.78
CA ASN A 48 -7.85 10.25 16.93
C ASN A 48 -7.30 9.62 18.22
N LEU A 49 -8.15 8.86 18.92
CA LEU A 49 -7.77 8.19 20.17
C LEU A 49 -6.89 6.96 19.84
N THR A 50 -5.60 7.06 20.13
CA THR A 50 -4.61 6.00 19.87
C THR A 50 -4.37 5.05 21.04
N GLU A 51 -4.91 5.39 22.23
CA GLU A 51 -4.79 4.65 23.48
C GLU A 51 -6.10 4.69 24.25
N GLY A 52 -6.45 3.59 24.91
CA GLY A 52 -7.64 3.50 25.77
C GLY A 52 -8.97 3.58 25.00
N CYS A 53 -10.04 3.76 25.73
CA CYS A 53 -11.42 3.76 25.23
C CYS A 53 -12.12 5.09 25.56
N VAL A 54 -13.24 5.34 24.89
CA VAL A 54 -14.14 6.45 25.20
C VAL A 54 -14.86 6.17 26.52
N ASP A 55 -14.71 7.05 27.52
CA ASP A 55 -15.33 6.88 28.82
C ASP A 55 -16.86 7.11 28.81
N ALA A 56 -17.31 8.07 27.97
CA ALA A 56 -18.72 8.41 27.81
C ALA A 56 -19.03 8.64 26.35
N PHE A 57 -19.76 7.70 25.75
CA PHE A 57 -20.13 7.77 24.34
C PHE A 57 -21.22 8.81 24.07
N ASP A 58 -20.99 9.66 23.06
CA ASP A 58 -21.99 10.55 22.49
C ASP A 58 -22.09 10.28 20.96
N PRO A 59 -23.25 9.89 20.41
CA PRO A 59 -23.42 9.59 19.00
C PRO A 59 -23.20 10.78 18.07
N ASN A 60 -23.18 12.02 18.60
CA ASN A 60 -22.98 13.24 17.82
C ASN A 60 -21.50 13.66 17.73
N VAL A 61 -20.61 13.00 18.47
CA VAL A 61 -19.18 13.28 18.47
C VAL A 61 -18.49 12.50 17.35
N ASP A 62 -17.71 13.19 16.52
CA ASP A 62 -16.78 12.54 15.59
C ASP A 62 -15.52 12.13 16.35
N TYR A 63 -15.34 10.81 16.54
CA TYR A 63 -14.19 10.23 17.23
C TYR A 63 -12.96 10.03 16.32
N PHE A 64 -13.10 10.33 15.03
CA PHE A 64 -12.04 10.24 14.03
C PHE A 64 -11.83 11.59 13.30
N PRO A 65 -11.45 12.67 14.04
CA PRO A 65 -11.23 13.98 13.42
C PRO A 65 -10.09 13.95 12.37
N GLU A 66 -9.09 13.09 12.56
CA GLU A 66 -8.01 12.84 11.60
C GLU A 66 -8.42 11.72 10.65
N LYS A 67 -8.38 11.99 9.36
CA LYS A 67 -8.82 11.07 8.30
C LYS A 67 -7.74 10.90 7.26
N ILE A 68 -7.64 9.71 6.65
CA ILE A 68 -6.76 9.50 5.49
C ILE A 68 -7.44 9.94 4.19
N SER A 69 -6.60 10.28 3.22
CA SER A 69 -6.93 10.39 1.80
C SER A 69 -6.12 9.38 1.00
N LEU A 70 -6.72 8.78 -0.03
CA LEU A 70 -6.04 7.82 -0.92
C LEU A 70 -5.81 8.49 -2.27
N THR A 71 -4.56 8.48 -2.73
CA THR A 71 -4.12 9.20 -3.93
C THR A 71 -3.42 8.34 -4.96
N HIS A 72 -2.88 7.19 -4.57
CA HIS A 72 -2.13 6.28 -5.44
C HIS A 72 -2.73 4.88 -5.48
N THR A 73 -3.28 4.36 -4.36
CA THR A 73 -3.98 3.08 -4.33
C THR A 73 -5.45 3.21 -4.68
N THR A 74 -5.98 2.20 -5.34
CA THR A 74 -7.43 1.96 -5.52
C THR A 74 -7.86 0.62 -4.94
N GLY A 75 -6.95 -0.11 -4.28
CA GLY A 75 -7.17 -1.44 -3.75
C GLY A 75 -8.12 -1.47 -2.56
N PHE A 76 -8.23 -0.37 -1.80
CA PHE A 76 -9.20 -0.23 -0.75
C PHE A 76 -9.81 1.17 -0.70
N ARG A 77 -10.91 1.32 0.03
CA ARG A 77 -11.52 2.60 0.39
C ARG A 77 -11.93 2.58 1.86
N VAL A 78 -12.07 3.75 2.46
CA VAL A 78 -12.55 3.93 3.83
C VAL A 78 -13.70 4.94 3.86
N GLU A 79 -14.74 4.60 4.62
CA GLU A 79 -15.88 5.48 4.90
C GLU A 79 -15.89 5.75 6.41
N TYR A 80 -15.87 7.02 6.79
CA TYR A 80 -15.87 7.45 8.20
C TYR A 80 -17.27 7.80 8.68
N HIS A 81 -17.60 7.26 9.84
CA HIS A 81 -18.77 7.62 10.65
C HIS A 81 -18.29 8.15 11.99
N ASN A 82 -19.17 8.77 12.76
CA ASN A 82 -18.79 9.39 14.03
C ASN A 82 -18.01 8.46 14.96
N SER A 83 -18.43 7.19 15.08
CA SER A 83 -17.88 6.24 16.04
C SER A 83 -17.31 4.96 15.41
N TYR A 84 -17.32 4.83 14.08
CA TYR A 84 -16.75 3.68 13.39
C TYR A 84 -16.28 4.05 11.99
N LYS A 85 -15.42 3.23 11.42
CA LYS A 85 -14.91 3.30 10.04
C LYS A 85 -15.27 2.02 9.31
N VAL A 86 -15.65 2.12 8.03
CA VAL A 86 -15.86 0.96 7.17
C VAL A 86 -14.78 0.94 6.10
N ILE A 87 -13.93 -0.07 6.14
CA ILE A 87 -12.92 -0.31 5.11
C ILE A 87 -13.47 -1.34 4.14
N THR A 88 -13.32 -1.12 2.84
CA THR A 88 -13.64 -2.10 1.80
C THR A 88 -12.42 -2.36 0.94
N VAL A 89 -11.95 -3.60 0.91
CA VAL A 89 -10.91 -4.10 0.00
C VAL A 89 -11.62 -4.70 -1.20
N ALA A 90 -11.50 -4.03 -2.36
CA ALA A 90 -12.29 -4.38 -3.54
C ALA A 90 -11.88 -5.73 -4.15
N THR A 91 -10.58 -6.02 -4.18
CA THR A 91 -9.99 -7.26 -4.69
C THR A 91 -8.99 -7.78 -3.66
N PRO A 92 -9.43 -8.55 -2.66
CA PRO A 92 -8.53 -9.01 -1.59
C PRO A 92 -7.52 -10.07 -2.04
N TRP A 93 -7.80 -10.78 -3.15
CA TRP A 93 -6.88 -11.71 -3.83
C TRP A 93 -7.30 -11.90 -5.30
N PRO A 94 -6.43 -12.43 -6.17
CA PRO A 94 -6.78 -12.70 -7.56
C PRO A 94 -7.95 -13.68 -7.67
N GLY A 95 -8.99 -13.31 -8.42
CA GLY A 95 -10.18 -14.12 -8.59
C GLY A 95 -11.17 -14.12 -7.43
N ALA A 96 -10.99 -13.23 -6.44
CA ALA A 96 -11.98 -13.05 -5.37
C ALA A 96 -13.35 -12.68 -5.98
N GLY A 97 -14.38 -13.42 -5.59
CA GLY A 97 -15.74 -13.18 -6.06
C GLY A 97 -16.44 -12.00 -5.38
N GLU A 98 -15.97 -11.61 -4.20
CA GLU A 98 -16.56 -10.55 -3.37
C GLU A 98 -15.48 -9.70 -2.68
N ALA A 99 -15.82 -8.42 -2.45
CA ALA A 99 -15.00 -7.53 -1.67
C ALA A 99 -15.01 -7.94 -0.18
N GLN A 100 -13.92 -7.67 0.53
CA GLN A 100 -13.85 -7.82 1.97
C GLN A 100 -14.17 -6.48 2.64
N GLN A 101 -14.95 -6.51 3.73
CA GLN A 101 -15.28 -5.34 4.52
C GLN A 101 -14.87 -5.53 5.98
N TYR A 102 -14.35 -4.46 6.57
CA TYR A 102 -13.95 -4.38 7.97
C TYR A 102 -14.62 -3.16 8.60
N VAL A 103 -15.27 -3.37 9.75
CA VAL A 103 -15.94 -2.31 10.51
C VAL A 103 -15.11 -2.05 11.76
N LEU A 104 -14.39 -0.93 11.76
CA LEU A 104 -13.51 -0.55 12.88
C LEU A 104 -14.28 0.35 13.83
N VAL A 105 -14.64 -0.16 14.99
CA VAL A 105 -15.46 0.55 15.99
C VAL A 105 -14.56 1.16 17.05
N GLN A 106 -14.75 2.45 17.33
CA GLN A 106 -14.02 3.11 18.41
C GLN A 106 -14.34 2.44 19.74
N CYS A 107 -13.29 2.02 20.47
CA CYS A 107 -13.41 1.40 21.80
C CYS A 107 -14.24 2.28 22.74
N GLY A 108 -15.22 1.67 23.39
CA GLY A 108 -16.20 2.34 24.25
C GLY A 108 -17.44 2.86 23.51
N ALA A 109 -17.50 2.76 22.18
CA ALA A 109 -18.70 3.02 21.40
C ALA A 109 -19.52 1.75 21.17
N PRO A 110 -20.85 1.83 20.97
CA PRO A 110 -21.66 0.67 20.65
C PRO A 110 -21.36 0.16 19.21
N GLU A 111 -21.43 -1.15 19.03
CA GLU A 111 -21.30 -1.76 17.72
C GLU A 111 -22.43 -1.31 16.78
N PRO A 112 -22.11 -0.92 15.53
CA PRO A 112 -23.12 -0.60 14.55
C PRO A 112 -23.87 -1.85 14.10
N THR A 113 -25.13 -1.70 13.73
CA THR A 113 -25.96 -2.81 13.24
C THR A 113 -25.85 -2.98 11.73
N GLY A 114 -26.13 -4.18 11.23
CA GLY A 114 -26.17 -4.49 9.79
C GLY A 114 -24.87 -5.03 9.21
N PHE A 115 -23.89 -5.31 10.06
CA PHE A 115 -22.60 -5.91 9.67
C PHE A 115 -22.45 -7.31 10.27
N ASP A 116 -21.66 -8.16 9.61
CA ASP A 116 -21.28 -9.46 10.15
C ASP A 116 -20.37 -9.28 11.38
N ALA A 117 -20.65 -10.04 12.46
CA ALA A 117 -19.87 -9.96 13.70
C ALA A 117 -18.37 -10.31 13.51
N ALA A 118 -18.02 -11.15 12.53
CA ALA A 118 -16.65 -11.49 12.21
C ALA A 118 -15.85 -10.33 11.61
N GLN A 119 -16.53 -9.33 11.06
CA GLN A 119 -15.93 -8.12 10.43
C GLN A 119 -15.78 -6.96 11.40
N ILE A 120 -16.38 -7.02 12.61
CA ILE A 120 -16.32 -5.93 13.58
C ILE A 120 -15.04 -6.06 14.40
N ILE A 121 -14.22 -5.01 14.40
CA ILE A 121 -12.93 -4.93 15.09
C ILE A 121 -12.92 -3.65 15.93
N GLU A 122 -12.64 -3.79 17.22
CA GLU A 122 -12.49 -2.63 18.10
C GLU A 122 -11.15 -1.94 17.85
N VAL A 123 -11.15 -0.59 17.82
CA VAL A 123 -9.94 0.21 17.61
C VAL A 123 -9.79 1.25 18.72
N PRO A 124 -8.53 1.58 19.08
CA PRO A 124 -7.27 1.10 18.51
C PRO A 124 -6.93 -0.33 18.94
N VAL A 125 -6.46 -1.16 18.00
CA VAL A 125 -5.94 -2.51 18.24
C VAL A 125 -4.77 -2.45 19.22
N GLN A 126 -4.76 -3.34 20.20
CA GLN A 126 -3.72 -3.42 21.23
C GLN A 126 -2.73 -4.55 20.96
N GLN A 127 -3.17 -5.64 20.33
CA GLN A 127 -2.33 -6.79 19.98
C GLN A 127 -2.61 -7.24 18.54
N ILE A 128 -1.56 -7.30 17.74
CA ILE A 128 -1.63 -7.75 16.34
C ILE A 128 -0.68 -8.93 16.12
N ALA A 129 -1.16 -9.93 15.38
CA ALA A 129 -0.32 -10.92 14.72
C ALA A 129 -0.23 -10.60 13.22
N THR A 130 0.95 -10.70 12.63
CA THR A 130 1.16 -10.44 11.19
C THR A 130 1.68 -11.67 10.47
N MET A 131 1.21 -11.88 9.25
CA MET A 131 1.60 -13.03 8.41
C MET A 131 2.27 -12.60 7.11
N SER A 132 2.98 -11.48 7.16
CA SER A 132 3.90 -11.04 6.11
C SER A 132 4.92 -10.07 6.69
N THR A 133 6.18 -10.22 6.31
CA THR A 133 7.25 -9.28 6.69
C THR A 133 7.03 -7.89 6.11
N SER A 134 6.28 -7.75 5.00
CA SER A 134 5.98 -6.46 4.36
C SER A 134 5.14 -5.51 5.23
N TYR A 135 4.50 -5.98 6.30
CA TYR A 135 3.73 -5.14 7.24
C TYR A 135 4.60 -4.55 8.36
N LEU A 136 5.71 -5.22 8.68
CA LEU A 136 6.59 -4.85 9.78
C LEU A 136 7.16 -3.42 9.68
N PRO A 137 7.62 -2.96 8.50
CA PRO A 137 8.16 -1.60 8.37
C PRO A 137 7.11 -0.52 8.68
N PHE A 138 5.84 -0.75 8.37
CA PHE A 138 4.78 0.20 8.71
C PHE A 138 4.51 0.23 10.23
N LEU A 139 4.51 -0.94 10.89
CA LEU A 139 4.39 -0.98 12.35
C LEU A 139 5.55 -0.24 13.04
N ASP A 140 6.77 -0.41 12.53
CA ASP A 140 7.96 0.28 13.04
C ASP A 140 7.85 1.80 12.81
N MET A 141 7.56 2.25 11.58
CA MET A 141 7.42 3.66 11.21
C MET A 141 6.32 4.39 12.01
N TYR A 142 5.28 3.67 12.43
CA TYR A 142 4.17 4.24 13.21
C TYR A 142 4.35 4.09 14.73
N GLY A 143 5.47 3.49 15.17
CA GLY A 143 5.77 3.26 16.60
C GLY A 143 4.83 2.25 17.23
N LEU A 144 4.52 1.16 16.52
CA LEU A 144 3.55 0.12 16.90
C LEU A 144 4.17 -1.27 17.14
N LEU A 145 5.50 -1.38 17.18
CA LEU A 145 6.15 -2.68 17.39
C LEU A 145 5.82 -3.29 18.76
N ASP A 146 5.50 -2.48 19.76
CA ASP A 146 5.03 -2.94 21.06
C ASP A 146 3.65 -3.62 21.03
N ARG A 147 2.90 -3.47 19.92
CA ARG A 147 1.61 -4.13 19.66
C ARG A 147 1.77 -5.47 18.94
N LEU A 148 2.94 -5.75 18.37
CA LEU A 148 3.21 -6.99 17.63
C LEU A 148 3.45 -8.14 18.60
N VAL A 149 2.59 -9.17 18.55
CA VAL A 149 2.70 -10.35 19.44
C VAL A 149 3.12 -11.61 18.69
N ALA A 150 2.89 -11.67 17.37
CA ALA A 150 3.29 -12.84 16.57
C ALA A 150 3.59 -12.46 15.11
N VAL A 151 4.46 -13.27 14.51
CA VAL A 151 4.75 -13.27 13.06
C VAL A 151 4.63 -14.69 12.50
N ASP A 152 4.48 -14.79 11.18
CA ASP A 152 4.44 -16.09 10.49
C ASP A 152 5.74 -16.87 10.66
N ASP A 153 6.87 -16.31 10.21
CA ASP A 153 8.18 -16.96 10.29
C ASP A 153 9.30 -15.91 10.54
N VAL A 154 9.91 -15.99 11.72
CA VAL A 154 11.02 -15.12 12.13
C VAL A 154 12.25 -15.26 11.23
N THR A 155 12.41 -16.42 10.56
CA THR A 155 13.54 -16.70 9.67
C THR A 155 13.69 -15.67 8.55
N TYR A 156 12.57 -15.13 8.04
CA TYR A 156 12.57 -14.17 6.95
C TYR A 156 12.59 -12.72 7.39
N VAL A 157 12.48 -12.44 8.68
CA VAL A 157 12.48 -11.08 9.23
C VAL A 157 13.87 -10.46 9.15
N ASN A 158 13.93 -9.20 8.72
CA ASN A 158 15.16 -8.39 8.68
C ASN A 158 15.13 -7.22 9.66
N ASN A 159 13.96 -6.77 10.12
CA ASN A 159 13.85 -5.67 11.09
C ASN A 159 14.55 -6.04 12.40
N PRO A 160 15.63 -5.31 12.82
CA PRO A 160 16.42 -5.69 13.98
C PRO A 160 15.65 -5.59 15.32
N ALA A 161 14.66 -4.70 15.42
CA ALA A 161 13.84 -4.60 16.62
C ALA A 161 12.91 -5.80 16.77
N VAL A 162 12.32 -6.28 15.67
CA VAL A 162 11.48 -7.49 15.66
C VAL A 162 12.30 -8.73 15.94
N LEU A 163 13.53 -8.84 15.39
CA LEU A 163 14.46 -9.92 15.72
C LEU A 163 14.82 -9.92 17.20
N ALA A 164 15.09 -8.75 17.79
CA ALA A 164 15.36 -8.64 19.23
C ALA A 164 14.16 -9.07 20.09
N MET A 165 12.92 -8.80 19.67
CA MET A 165 11.70 -9.29 20.33
C MET A 165 11.61 -10.82 20.28
N ALA A 166 11.95 -11.43 19.14
CA ALA A 166 11.99 -12.89 19.00
C ALA A 166 13.07 -13.53 19.89
N GLU A 167 14.28 -12.95 19.94
CA GLU A 167 15.37 -13.38 20.82
C GLU A 167 15.01 -13.25 22.32
N ALA A 168 14.28 -12.21 22.68
CA ALA A 168 13.79 -11.99 24.04
C ALA A 168 12.62 -12.92 24.41
N GLY A 169 12.06 -13.67 23.46
CA GLY A 169 10.90 -14.55 23.68
C GLY A 169 9.57 -13.80 23.88
N THR A 170 9.50 -12.54 23.46
CA THR A 170 8.27 -11.71 23.52
C THR A 170 7.47 -11.74 22.22
N LEU A 171 8.03 -12.32 21.16
CA LEU A 171 7.39 -12.51 19.86
C LEU A 171 7.24 -13.99 19.55
N VAL A 172 6.08 -14.40 19.09
CA VAL A 172 5.75 -15.81 18.82
C VAL A 172 5.74 -16.07 17.31
N GLN A 173 6.30 -17.19 16.88
CA GLN A 173 6.18 -17.67 15.50
C GLN A 173 4.96 -18.58 15.38
N ILE A 174 4.05 -18.28 14.42
CA ILE A 174 2.75 -18.95 14.29
C ILE A 174 2.60 -19.82 13.04
N GLY A 175 3.61 -19.86 12.16
CA GLY A 175 3.56 -20.59 10.89
C GLY A 175 2.80 -19.82 9.79
N TYR A 176 2.71 -20.40 8.60
CA TYR A 176 2.18 -19.73 7.40
C TYR A 176 1.15 -20.59 6.66
N GLY A 177 0.36 -19.93 5.80
CA GLY A 177 -0.65 -20.56 4.95
C GLY A 177 -1.70 -21.37 5.75
N ALA A 178 -2.24 -22.41 5.16
CA ALA A 178 -3.20 -23.29 5.82
C ALA A 178 -2.60 -24.11 6.99
N GLY A 179 -1.27 -24.14 7.12
CA GLY A 179 -0.54 -24.81 8.21
C GLY A 179 -0.31 -23.92 9.44
N VAL A 180 -0.90 -22.75 9.49
CA VAL A 180 -0.81 -21.83 10.64
C VAL A 180 -1.26 -22.48 11.94
N ASN A 181 -0.55 -22.21 13.04
CA ASN A 181 -0.86 -22.77 14.36
C ASN A 181 -2.01 -22.01 15.03
N VAL A 182 -3.23 -22.42 14.71
CA VAL A 182 -4.47 -21.78 15.20
C VAL A 182 -4.57 -21.85 16.74
N GLU A 183 -4.18 -22.97 17.37
CA GLU A 183 -4.24 -23.11 18.84
C GLU A 183 -3.36 -22.08 19.52
N GLN A 184 -2.15 -21.89 19.02
CA GLN A 184 -1.22 -20.90 19.55
C GLN A 184 -1.74 -19.46 19.38
N ILE A 185 -2.40 -19.15 18.26
CA ILE A 185 -3.01 -17.82 18.05
C ILE A 185 -4.19 -17.60 19.00
N LEU A 186 -5.02 -18.64 19.24
CA LEU A 186 -6.12 -18.55 20.20
C LEU A 186 -5.62 -18.34 21.64
N ASP A 187 -4.49 -18.96 22.01
CA ASP A 187 -3.87 -18.75 23.31
C ASP A 187 -3.26 -17.36 23.48
N LEU A 188 -2.72 -16.78 22.39
CA LEU A 188 -2.23 -15.40 22.36
C LEU A 188 -3.37 -14.38 22.40
N ALA A 189 -4.56 -14.77 21.89
CA ALA A 189 -5.75 -13.93 21.79
C ALA A 189 -5.51 -12.53 21.23
N PRO A 190 -4.85 -12.38 20.04
CA PRO A 190 -4.65 -11.05 19.46
C PRO A 190 -5.99 -10.44 19.06
N ASP A 191 -6.08 -9.10 19.12
CA ASP A 191 -7.27 -8.38 18.66
C ASP A 191 -7.44 -8.48 17.14
N LEU A 192 -6.32 -8.69 16.42
CA LEU A 192 -6.28 -8.77 14.96
C LEU A 192 -5.18 -9.71 14.48
N VAL A 193 -5.52 -10.53 13.49
CA VAL A 193 -4.53 -11.20 12.63
C VAL A 193 -4.55 -10.54 11.26
N MET A 194 -3.43 -9.97 10.82
CA MET A 194 -3.30 -9.41 9.47
C MET A 194 -2.55 -10.38 8.58
N THR A 195 -3.16 -10.74 7.45
CA THR A 195 -2.62 -11.71 6.49
C THR A 195 -2.80 -11.22 5.06
N TYR A 196 -2.32 -11.98 4.11
CA TYR A 196 -2.59 -11.81 2.68
C TYR A 196 -3.57 -12.88 2.18
N GLY A 197 -4.09 -12.69 0.96
CA GLY A 197 -4.83 -13.70 0.22
C GLY A 197 -4.17 -13.94 -1.14
N SER A 198 -3.97 -15.19 -1.52
CA SER A 198 -3.42 -15.58 -2.83
C SER A 198 -4.46 -16.16 -3.79
N GLY A 199 -5.61 -16.55 -3.24
CA GLY A 199 -6.64 -17.33 -3.93
C GLY A 199 -6.31 -18.83 -4.02
N SER A 200 -5.23 -19.27 -3.37
CA SER A 200 -4.82 -20.68 -3.28
C SER A 200 -4.99 -21.19 -1.85
N PRO A 201 -5.89 -22.17 -1.62
CA PRO A 201 -6.24 -22.63 -0.26
C PRO A 201 -5.07 -23.13 0.58
N GLU A 202 -3.98 -23.60 -0.03
CA GLU A 202 -2.80 -24.10 0.69
C GLU A 202 -1.92 -22.96 1.23
N TYR A 203 -1.97 -21.77 0.59
CA TYR A 203 -1.17 -20.60 0.98
C TYR A 203 -1.98 -19.58 1.78
N ASP A 204 -3.30 -19.73 1.83
CA ASP A 204 -4.20 -18.78 2.46
C ASP A 204 -4.54 -19.18 3.89
N ALA A 205 -4.10 -18.39 4.87
CA ALA A 205 -4.41 -18.61 6.29
C ALA A 205 -5.81 -18.09 6.67
N HIS A 206 -6.32 -17.04 5.98
CA HIS A 206 -7.55 -16.35 6.39
C HIS A 206 -8.77 -17.27 6.54
N PRO A 207 -9.03 -18.31 5.71
CA PRO A 207 -10.20 -19.13 5.89
C PRO A 207 -10.18 -19.95 7.19
N VAL A 208 -9.03 -20.52 7.54
CA VAL A 208 -8.91 -21.34 8.75
C VAL A 208 -8.96 -20.46 10.01
N LEU A 209 -8.39 -19.28 9.98
CA LEU A 209 -8.41 -18.30 11.08
C LEU A 209 -9.83 -17.77 11.34
N LEU A 210 -10.56 -17.39 10.29
CA LEU A 210 -11.97 -16.98 10.38
C LEU A 210 -12.87 -18.09 10.93
N ASN A 211 -12.67 -19.33 10.49
CA ASN A 211 -13.41 -20.51 11.01
C ASN A 211 -13.13 -20.76 12.50
N ALA A 212 -11.98 -20.35 13.00
CA ALA A 212 -11.62 -20.40 14.43
C ALA A 212 -12.22 -19.24 15.25
N GLY A 213 -12.92 -18.30 14.62
CA GLY A 213 -13.54 -17.14 15.26
C GLY A 213 -12.60 -15.96 15.50
N LEU A 214 -11.39 -15.97 14.92
CA LEU A 214 -10.43 -14.87 15.01
C LEU A 214 -10.85 -13.69 14.14
N LYS A 215 -10.46 -12.47 14.51
CA LYS A 215 -10.59 -11.28 13.68
C LYS A 215 -9.43 -11.24 12.69
N VAL A 216 -9.74 -11.20 11.40
CA VAL A 216 -8.74 -11.33 10.33
C VAL A 216 -8.91 -10.22 9.32
N ALA A 217 -7.84 -9.48 9.03
CA ALA A 217 -7.78 -8.52 7.95
C ALA A 217 -6.84 -9.00 6.84
N VAL A 218 -7.32 -8.99 5.60
CA VAL A 218 -6.52 -9.29 4.41
C VAL A 218 -5.98 -7.99 3.84
N ASN A 219 -4.65 -7.86 3.86
CA ASN A 219 -3.94 -6.77 3.22
C ASN A 219 -3.51 -7.23 1.81
N ALA A 220 -3.93 -6.51 0.78
CA ALA A 220 -3.73 -6.88 -0.62
C ALA A 220 -2.70 -5.97 -1.34
N GLU A 221 -1.74 -5.36 -0.61
CA GLU A 221 -0.74 -4.42 -1.13
C GLU A 221 0.07 -4.99 -2.30
N TRP A 222 0.31 -6.30 -2.28
CA TRP A 222 1.09 -6.99 -3.31
C TRP A 222 0.41 -7.03 -4.69
N LEU A 223 -0.90 -6.71 -4.76
CA LEU A 223 -1.65 -6.59 -6.02
C LEU A 223 -1.51 -5.20 -6.66
N GLU A 224 -0.92 -4.24 -5.95
CA GLU A 224 -0.74 -2.90 -6.50
C GLU A 224 0.25 -2.89 -7.67
N THR A 225 -0.07 -2.08 -8.65
CA THR A 225 0.69 -1.97 -9.89
C THR A 225 1.65 -0.78 -9.90
N SER A 226 1.62 0.05 -8.87
CA SER A 226 2.54 1.18 -8.70
C SER A 226 3.30 1.11 -7.37
N PRO A 227 4.56 1.56 -7.33
CA PRO A 227 5.36 1.57 -6.10
C PRO A 227 4.74 2.41 -4.99
N LEU A 228 4.24 3.60 -5.32
CA LEU A 228 3.56 4.47 -4.36
C LEU A 228 2.20 3.91 -3.93
N GLY A 229 1.47 3.20 -4.81
CA GLY A 229 0.25 2.50 -4.45
C GLY A 229 0.51 1.43 -3.38
N ARG A 230 1.58 0.63 -3.54
CA ARG A 230 2.00 -0.36 -2.52
C ARG A 230 2.32 0.30 -1.19
N ALA A 231 3.11 1.36 -1.20
CA ALA A 231 3.49 2.07 0.03
C ALA A 231 2.27 2.74 0.72
N GLU A 232 1.27 3.18 -0.04
CA GLU A 232 0.05 3.79 0.51
C GLU A 232 -0.80 2.80 1.33
N TRP A 233 -0.62 1.48 1.16
CA TRP A 233 -1.24 0.47 2.02
C TRP A 233 -0.77 0.52 3.48
N GLY A 234 0.29 1.25 3.79
CA GLY A 234 0.59 1.59 5.17
C GLY A 234 -0.56 2.31 5.87
N LYS A 235 -1.35 3.12 5.14
CA LYS A 235 -2.55 3.77 5.65
C LYS A 235 -3.65 2.76 6.03
N PHE A 236 -3.76 1.63 5.32
CA PHE A 236 -4.65 0.54 5.70
C PHE A 236 -4.29 -0.02 7.09
N ILE A 237 -3.00 -0.23 7.37
CA ILE A 237 -2.54 -0.69 8.68
C ILE A 237 -2.83 0.37 9.76
N ALA A 238 -2.56 1.64 9.48
CA ALA A 238 -2.76 2.75 10.41
C ALA A 238 -4.22 2.89 10.88
N LEU A 239 -5.21 2.56 10.03
CA LEU A 239 -6.63 2.62 10.35
C LEU A 239 -7.02 1.75 11.56
N PHE A 240 -6.36 0.62 11.77
CA PHE A 240 -6.61 -0.28 12.89
C PHE A 240 -6.04 0.24 14.22
N PHE A 241 -5.17 1.24 14.17
CA PHE A 241 -4.49 1.81 15.34
C PHE A 241 -4.84 3.29 15.57
N ASN A 242 -5.77 3.86 14.78
CA ASN A 242 -6.10 5.28 14.80
C ASN A 242 -4.87 6.19 14.57
N LYS A 243 -3.92 5.75 13.71
CA LYS A 243 -2.67 6.44 13.38
C LYS A 243 -2.74 7.17 12.03
N GLU A 244 -3.92 7.63 11.64
CA GLU A 244 -4.17 8.27 10.35
C GLU A 244 -3.24 9.46 10.08
N ALA A 245 -3.09 10.38 11.04
CA ALA A 245 -2.22 11.54 10.89
C ALA A 245 -0.75 11.16 10.69
N THR A 246 -0.28 10.14 11.43
CA THR A 246 1.10 9.63 11.29
C THR A 246 1.30 9.03 9.90
N ALA A 247 0.35 8.21 9.43
CA ALA A 247 0.43 7.58 8.11
C ALA A 247 0.36 8.60 6.96
N GLU A 248 -0.51 9.62 7.06
CA GLU A 248 -0.58 10.72 6.09
C GLU A 248 0.77 11.45 5.98
N SER A 249 1.35 11.87 7.12
CA SER A 249 2.62 12.58 7.13
C SER A 249 3.77 11.74 6.58
N THR A 250 3.89 10.48 7.04
CA THR A 250 4.95 9.56 6.61
C THR A 250 4.86 9.25 5.11
N PHE A 251 3.66 9.00 4.62
CA PHE A 251 3.45 8.73 3.20
C PHE A 251 3.71 9.98 2.34
N ALA A 252 3.28 11.17 2.78
CA ALA A 252 3.56 12.42 2.07
C ALA A 252 5.07 12.68 1.92
N ASP A 253 5.86 12.40 2.96
CA ASP A 253 7.32 12.50 2.90
C ASP A 253 7.93 11.50 1.90
N THR A 254 7.41 10.27 1.86
CA THR A 254 7.84 9.24 0.90
C THR A 254 7.52 9.66 -0.54
N VAL A 255 6.31 10.17 -0.79
CA VAL A 255 5.89 10.69 -2.11
C VAL A 255 6.80 11.83 -2.55
N ALA A 256 7.07 12.80 -1.67
CA ALA A 256 7.92 13.94 -2.00
C ALA A 256 9.33 13.50 -2.44
N ARG A 257 9.96 12.58 -1.68
CA ARG A 257 11.28 12.04 -2.04
C ARG A 257 11.25 11.22 -3.34
N TYR A 258 10.20 10.42 -3.55
CA TYR A 258 10.02 9.61 -4.75
C TYR A 258 9.90 10.49 -6.00
N GLU A 259 9.03 11.50 -5.97
CA GLU A 259 8.80 12.41 -7.11
C GLU A 259 10.02 13.29 -7.41
N ASP A 260 10.78 13.73 -6.40
CA ASP A 260 12.04 14.42 -6.61
C ASP A 260 13.08 13.56 -7.34
N LEU A 261 13.20 12.29 -6.96
CA LEU A 261 14.10 11.33 -7.60
C LEU A 261 13.67 11.04 -9.04
N LYS A 262 12.39 10.79 -9.27
CA LYS A 262 11.81 10.57 -10.60
C LYS A 262 12.05 11.77 -11.52
N ALA A 263 11.84 12.99 -11.04
CA ALA A 263 12.11 14.22 -11.78
C ALA A 263 13.59 14.36 -12.16
N LYS A 264 14.50 13.94 -11.27
CA LYS A 264 15.95 13.94 -11.51
C LYS A 264 16.34 13.03 -12.67
N ALA A 265 15.73 11.85 -12.79
CA ALA A 265 16.03 10.87 -13.84
C ALA A 265 15.29 11.13 -15.17
N ALA A 266 14.27 11.99 -15.19
CA ALA A 266 13.34 12.14 -16.33
C ALA A 266 13.99 12.50 -17.66
N ALA A 267 15.10 13.25 -17.65
CA ALA A 267 15.82 13.71 -18.85
C ALA A 267 17.08 12.87 -19.18
N ALA A 268 17.36 11.83 -18.40
CA ALA A 268 18.54 10.98 -18.62
C ALA A 268 18.39 10.09 -19.85
N GLU A 269 19.51 9.62 -20.41
CA GLU A 269 19.51 8.60 -21.46
C GLU A 269 18.98 7.29 -20.88
N LYS A 270 18.12 6.58 -21.63
CA LYS A 270 17.41 5.40 -21.12
C LYS A 270 18.15 4.10 -21.51
N PRO A 271 18.98 3.53 -20.63
CA PRO A 271 19.62 2.23 -20.88
C PRO A 271 18.57 1.11 -20.92
N THR A 272 18.85 0.09 -21.71
CA THR A 272 17.99 -1.08 -21.82
C THR A 272 18.19 -2.03 -20.65
N VAL A 273 17.08 -2.57 -20.10
CA VAL A 273 17.10 -3.39 -18.90
C VAL A 273 16.38 -4.72 -19.11
N LEU A 274 17.09 -5.82 -18.73
CA LEU A 274 16.56 -7.16 -18.53
C LEU A 274 16.35 -7.38 -17.02
N THR A 275 15.28 -8.09 -16.64
CA THR A 275 15.03 -8.49 -15.25
C THR A 275 14.88 -10.00 -15.11
N ASP A 276 15.08 -10.47 -13.86
CA ASP A 276 14.84 -11.82 -13.41
C ASP A 276 15.78 -12.87 -14.04
N SER A 277 15.48 -14.15 -13.87
CA SER A 277 16.23 -15.28 -14.44
C SER A 277 15.29 -16.47 -14.65
N GLU A 278 15.81 -17.52 -15.29
CA GLU A 278 15.07 -18.75 -15.48
C GLU A 278 14.79 -19.45 -14.13
N TYR A 279 13.56 -19.87 -13.93
CA TYR A 279 13.14 -20.68 -12.79
C TYR A 279 12.26 -21.83 -13.28
N GLN A 280 12.67 -23.07 -13.01
CA GLN A 280 11.95 -24.30 -13.40
C GLN A 280 11.60 -24.37 -14.91
N GLY A 281 12.51 -23.92 -15.77
CA GLY A 281 12.35 -24.00 -17.22
C GLY A 281 11.58 -22.85 -17.86
N SER A 282 11.27 -21.80 -17.11
CA SER A 282 10.63 -20.59 -17.63
C SER A 282 11.29 -19.34 -17.04
N TRP A 283 11.43 -18.32 -17.86
CA TRP A 283 11.86 -17.00 -17.40
C TRP A 283 10.64 -16.15 -17.07
N TYR A 284 10.50 -15.75 -15.81
CA TYR A 284 9.34 -14.97 -15.36
C TYR A 284 9.69 -13.48 -15.38
N VAL A 285 9.53 -12.83 -16.54
CA VAL A 285 9.75 -11.39 -16.65
C VAL A 285 8.56 -10.59 -16.09
N ALA A 286 8.84 -9.43 -15.54
CA ALA A 286 7.77 -8.53 -15.07
C ALA A 286 6.92 -8.03 -16.24
N GLY A 287 5.61 -8.06 -16.13
CA GLY A 287 4.72 -7.46 -17.13
C GLY A 287 4.91 -5.93 -17.20
N GLY A 288 4.64 -5.36 -18.35
CA GLY A 288 4.91 -3.93 -18.61
C GLY A 288 4.04 -2.96 -17.80
N ARG A 289 2.96 -3.44 -17.18
CA ARG A 289 2.10 -2.65 -16.28
C ARG A 289 2.28 -3.02 -14.79
N SER A 290 3.35 -3.75 -14.45
CA SER A 290 3.69 -4.09 -13.07
C SER A 290 4.36 -2.92 -12.34
N PHE A 291 4.39 -2.99 -11.00
CA PHE A 291 5.13 -2.01 -10.20
C PHE A 291 6.63 -2.01 -10.50
N THR A 292 7.20 -3.17 -10.87
CA THR A 292 8.60 -3.28 -11.29
C THR A 292 8.86 -2.50 -12.58
N ALA A 293 8.02 -2.68 -13.59
CA ALA A 293 8.12 -1.91 -14.84
C ALA A 293 7.98 -0.39 -14.61
N GLN A 294 7.08 0.00 -13.70
CA GLN A 294 6.92 1.40 -13.30
C GLN A 294 8.19 1.95 -12.62
N LEU A 295 8.78 1.22 -11.66
CA LEU A 295 10.04 1.61 -11.02
C LEU A 295 11.17 1.82 -12.03
N LEU A 296 11.33 0.89 -12.97
CA LEU A 296 12.33 0.99 -14.03
C LEU A 296 12.11 2.21 -14.92
N ALA A 297 10.86 2.48 -15.29
CA ALA A 297 10.51 3.67 -16.09
C ALA A 297 10.77 4.97 -15.33
N ASP A 298 10.41 5.03 -14.04
CA ASP A 298 10.60 6.19 -13.16
C ASP A 298 12.09 6.43 -12.85
N ALA A 299 12.90 5.35 -12.85
CA ALA A 299 14.37 5.43 -12.76
C ALA A 299 15.06 5.84 -14.08
N GLY A 300 14.31 6.14 -15.14
CA GLY A 300 14.86 6.57 -16.42
C GLY A 300 15.45 5.42 -17.26
N ALA A 301 14.95 4.19 -17.14
CA ALA A 301 15.38 3.05 -17.94
C ALA A 301 14.37 2.68 -19.04
N ALA A 302 14.83 1.94 -20.04
CA ALA A 302 14.02 1.33 -21.10
C ALA A 302 13.87 -0.17 -20.81
N TYR A 303 12.76 -0.52 -20.11
CA TYR A 303 12.44 -1.90 -19.83
C TYR A 303 12.02 -2.65 -21.11
N LEU A 304 12.59 -3.80 -21.36
CA LEU A 304 12.41 -4.50 -22.66
C LEU A 304 10.98 -5.06 -22.87
N TRP A 305 10.21 -5.28 -21.80
CA TRP A 305 8.80 -5.71 -21.88
C TRP A 305 7.83 -4.61 -21.47
N ALA A 306 8.22 -3.33 -21.58
CA ALA A 306 7.36 -2.19 -21.24
C ALA A 306 6.05 -2.13 -22.05
N ASP A 307 6.02 -2.73 -23.23
CA ASP A 307 4.83 -2.78 -24.11
C ASP A 307 3.83 -3.87 -23.73
N ASP A 308 4.20 -4.79 -22.83
CA ASP A 308 3.31 -5.85 -22.34
C ASP A 308 2.22 -5.26 -21.42
N GLU A 309 0.98 -5.74 -21.56
CA GLU A 309 -0.15 -5.18 -20.81
C GLU A 309 -0.42 -5.87 -19.46
N SER A 310 0.35 -6.92 -19.13
CA SER A 310 0.18 -7.66 -17.88
C SER A 310 0.68 -6.86 -16.69
N THR A 311 0.00 -7.02 -15.55
CA THR A 311 0.37 -6.42 -14.27
C THR A 311 1.22 -7.32 -13.38
N GLY A 312 1.21 -8.64 -13.66
CA GLY A 312 2.02 -9.67 -12.98
C GLY A 312 3.20 -10.14 -13.83
N SER A 313 3.87 -11.19 -13.37
CA SER A 313 4.94 -11.84 -14.13
C SER A 313 4.40 -12.68 -15.29
N ILE A 314 5.10 -12.67 -16.42
CA ILE A 314 4.78 -13.44 -17.62
C ILE A 314 5.85 -14.50 -17.87
N PRO A 315 5.48 -15.76 -18.12
CA PRO A 315 6.45 -16.82 -18.45
C PRO A 315 6.89 -16.67 -19.90
N VAL A 316 8.21 -16.63 -20.13
CA VAL A 316 8.85 -16.51 -21.43
C VAL A 316 9.92 -17.61 -21.58
N ALA A 317 10.04 -18.21 -22.76
CA ALA A 317 11.09 -19.17 -23.02
C ALA A 317 12.45 -18.47 -23.10
N PHE A 318 13.52 -19.18 -22.66
CA PHE A 318 14.89 -18.65 -22.67
C PHE A 318 15.30 -18.06 -24.02
N GLU A 319 15.02 -18.77 -25.12
CA GLU A 319 15.39 -18.34 -26.47
C GLU A 319 14.75 -17.00 -26.84
N ALA A 320 13.48 -16.80 -26.47
CA ALA A 320 12.77 -15.54 -26.73
C ALA A 320 13.32 -14.39 -25.87
N VAL A 321 13.75 -14.67 -24.63
CA VAL A 321 14.44 -13.69 -23.80
C VAL A 321 15.79 -13.35 -24.40
N PHE A 322 16.56 -14.35 -24.82
CA PHE A 322 17.87 -14.14 -25.43
C PHE A 322 17.76 -13.31 -26.71
N ASP A 323 16.85 -13.67 -27.62
CA ASP A 323 16.63 -12.93 -28.87
C ASP A 323 16.30 -11.43 -28.62
N LYS A 324 15.58 -11.13 -27.54
CA LYS A 324 15.14 -9.77 -27.22
C LYS A 324 16.15 -9.01 -26.38
N ALA A 325 16.84 -9.67 -25.46
CA ALA A 325 17.60 -9.06 -24.38
C ALA A 325 19.09 -9.36 -24.36
N ALA A 326 19.64 -10.15 -25.30
CA ALA A 326 21.08 -10.48 -25.34
C ALA A 326 21.98 -9.22 -25.33
N ALA A 327 21.53 -8.12 -25.92
CA ALA A 327 22.26 -6.87 -26.00
C ALA A 327 21.92 -5.84 -24.90
N ALA A 328 21.09 -6.21 -23.92
CA ALA A 328 20.68 -5.31 -22.83
C ALA A 328 21.88 -4.70 -22.09
N ASP A 329 21.76 -3.43 -21.70
CA ASP A 329 22.84 -2.72 -21.00
C ASP A 329 22.98 -3.15 -19.55
N PHE A 330 21.86 -3.46 -18.89
CA PHE A 330 21.79 -3.89 -17.50
C PHE A 330 20.91 -5.13 -17.34
N TRP A 331 21.24 -5.94 -16.35
CA TRP A 331 20.46 -7.09 -15.91
C TRP A 331 20.23 -7.04 -14.41
N LEU A 332 18.97 -7.05 -13.98
CA LEU A 332 18.58 -6.86 -12.59
C LEU A 332 17.80 -8.06 -12.02
N ASN A 333 17.81 -8.21 -10.69
CA ASN A 333 16.94 -9.13 -9.95
C ASN A 333 17.15 -10.61 -10.35
N VAL A 334 18.38 -11.03 -10.44
CA VAL A 334 18.77 -12.34 -10.98
C VAL A 334 18.49 -13.54 -10.04
N GLY A 335 17.63 -13.37 -9.05
CA GLY A 335 17.19 -14.43 -8.15
C GLY A 335 18.13 -14.67 -6.97
N PHE A 336 18.37 -15.95 -6.63
CA PHE A 336 19.05 -16.34 -5.38
C PHE A 336 20.58 -16.43 -5.50
N VAL A 337 21.20 -15.78 -6.47
CA VAL A 337 22.64 -15.79 -6.69
C VAL A 337 23.31 -14.55 -6.12
N ASN A 338 24.57 -14.70 -5.68
CA ASN A 338 25.35 -13.65 -5.03
C ASN A 338 26.58 -13.23 -5.86
N SER A 339 26.90 -13.95 -6.95
CA SER A 339 28.05 -13.68 -7.83
C SER A 339 27.77 -14.05 -9.27
N LEU A 340 28.58 -13.52 -10.20
CA LEU A 340 28.59 -13.93 -11.60
C LEU A 340 29.01 -15.38 -11.77
N GLU A 341 29.87 -15.90 -10.89
CA GLU A 341 30.27 -17.30 -10.90
C GLU A 341 29.09 -18.22 -10.56
N GLU A 342 28.31 -17.90 -9.56
CA GLU A 342 27.06 -18.62 -9.23
C GLU A 342 26.05 -18.58 -10.38
N MET A 343 25.89 -17.42 -11.04
CA MET A 343 25.04 -17.31 -12.23
C MET A 343 25.49 -18.24 -13.36
N LYS A 344 26.79 -18.21 -13.66
CA LYS A 344 27.37 -19.09 -14.68
C LYS A 344 27.23 -20.57 -14.32
N ALA A 345 27.36 -20.91 -13.05
CA ALA A 345 27.19 -22.28 -12.57
C ALA A 345 25.72 -22.76 -12.67
N ALA A 346 24.78 -21.85 -12.50
CA ALA A 346 23.35 -22.13 -12.67
C ALA A 346 22.97 -22.37 -14.14
N ASP A 347 23.48 -21.54 -15.07
CA ASP A 347 23.31 -21.71 -16.52
C ASP A 347 24.46 -21.03 -17.29
N GLU A 348 25.25 -21.80 -18.01
CA GLU A 348 26.40 -21.29 -18.79
C GLU A 348 25.96 -20.30 -19.89
N ARG A 349 24.73 -20.42 -20.42
CA ARG A 349 24.16 -19.54 -21.45
C ARG A 349 24.04 -18.08 -21.00
N TYR A 350 24.00 -17.83 -19.69
CA TYR A 350 23.97 -16.46 -19.13
C TYR A 350 25.21 -15.64 -19.50
N THR A 351 26.35 -16.31 -19.76
CA THR A 351 27.60 -15.63 -20.18
C THR A 351 27.51 -14.98 -21.56
N ASP A 352 26.49 -15.32 -22.37
CA ASP A 352 26.30 -14.78 -23.71
C ASP A 352 25.56 -13.42 -23.70
N PHE A 353 24.99 -13.01 -22.57
CA PHE A 353 24.34 -11.71 -22.43
C PHE A 353 25.37 -10.58 -22.25
N ALA A 354 25.18 -9.46 -22.98
CA ALA A 354 26.09 -8.31 -22.94
C ALA A 354 26.20 -7.71 -21.52
N ALA A 355 25.12 -7.67 -20.74
CA ALA A 355 25.14 -7.18 -19.37
C ALA A 355 26.05 -8.06 -18.48
N PHE A 356 26.01 -9.36 -18.63
CA PHE A 356 26.91 -10.29 -17.92
C PHE A 356 28.39 -10.04 -18.30
N GLN A 357 28.70 -9.98 -19.60
CA GLN A 357 30.05 -9.75 -20.10
C GLN A 357 30.65 -8.42 -19.66
N LYS A 358 29.83 -7.38 -19.53
CA LYS A 358 30.24 -6.05 -19.03
C LYS A 358 30.23 -5.95 -17.50
N GLY A 359 29.77 -7.00 -16.80
CA GLY A 359 29.57 -6.98 -15.34
C GLY A 359 28.51 -6.00 -14.89
N ASN A 360 27.51 -5.69 -15.73
CA ASN A 360 26.38 -4.83 -15.39
C ASN A 360 25.19 -5.66 -14.90
N VAL A 361 25.46 -6.58 -13.99
CA VAL A 361 24.47 -7.43 -13.33
C VAL A 361 24.32 -6.98 -11.88
N TRP A 362 23.09 -6.72 -11.48
CA TRP A 362 22.77 -6.24 -10.15
C TRP A 362 21.65 -7.05 -9.52
N ASN A 363 21.75 -7.30 -8.23
CA ASN A 363 20.74 -8.05 -7.51
C ASN A 363 20.22 -7.25 -6.31
N ASN A 364 18.95 -7.42 -5.97
CA ASN A 364 18.25 -6.72 -4.89
C ASN A 364 18.46 -7.39 -3.51
N ASN A 365 19.50 -8.19 -3.37
CA ASN A 365 19.76 -9.01 -2.17
C ASN A 365 20.90 -8.47 -1.28
N LYS A 366 21.25 -7.19 -1.38
CA LYS A 366 22.30 -6.58 -0.55
C LYS A 366 22.04 -6.72 0.94
N ARG A 367 20.76 -6.67 1.33
CA ARG A 367 20.31 -6.79 2.72
C ARG A 367 19.56 -8.11 2.93
N GLN A 368 20.18 -9.20 2.52
CA GLN A 368 19.69 -10.54 2.78
C GLN A 368 20.27 -11.07 4.09
N ASN A 369 19.43 -11.64 4.96
CA ASN A 369 19.89 -12.30 6.18
C ASN A 369 20.45 -13.71 5.90
N ALA A 370 21.08 -14.32 6.90
CA ALA A 370 21.74 -15.63 6.75
C ALA A 370 20.76 -16.79 6.43
N ASN A 371 19.46 -16.59 6.66
CA ASN A 371 18.41 -17.58 6.44
C ASN A 371 17.68 -17.37 5.09
N GLY A 372 18.09 -16.38 4.30
CA GLY A 372 17.50 -16.07 3.00
C GLY A 372 16.40 -15.00 3.02
N GLY A 373 16.01 -14.50 4.19
CA GLY A 373 15.09 -13.35 4.29
C GLY A 373 15.71 -12.11 3.63
N ASN A 374 15.03 -11.51 2.67
CA ASN A 374 15.52 -10.38 1.90
C ASN A 374 14.74 -9.12 2.22
N ASP A 375 15.41 -8.12 2.78
CA ASP A 375 14.82 -6.84 3.19
C ASP A 375 14.19 -6.03 2.04
N TYR A 376 14.55 -6.34 0.79
CA TYR A 376 13.86 -5.80 -0.37
C TYR A 376 12.36 -6.15 -0.38
N TYR A 377 11.97 -7.32 0.13
CA TYR A 377 10.58 -7.75 0.25
C TYR A 377 9.94 -7.35 1.59
N GLU A 378 10.70 -6.76 2.49
CA GLU A 378 10.24 -6.25 3.77
C GLU A 378 10.21 -4.72 3.76
N SER A 379 11.32 -4.03 4.03
CA SER A 379 11.33 -2.56 4.22
C SER A 379 11.14 -1.77 2.93
N ALA A 380 11.51 -2.31 1.75
CA ALA A 380 11.35 -1.58 0.48
C ALA A 380 9.89 -1.35 0.08
N VAL A 381 8.95 -2.14 0.59
CA VAL A 381 7.51 -1.93 0.36
C VAL A 381 7.08 -0.56 0.91
N ALA A 382 7.59 -0.17 2.07
CA ALA A 382 7.32 1.13 2.68
C ALA A 382 8.24 2.24 2.18
N GLN A 383 9.36 1.90 1.52
CA GLN A 383 10.41 2.83 1.08
C GLN A 383 10.70 2.72 -0.42
N PRO A 384 9.70 2.88 -1.30
CA PRO A 384 9.91 2.82 -2.75
C PRO A 384 10.85 3.93 -3.27
N ASP A 385 10.97 5.04 -2.55
CA ASP A 385 11.93 6.10 -2.82
C ASP A 385 13.38 5.62 -2.70
N ALA A 386 13.70 4.79 -1.71
CA ALA A 386 15.04 4.21 -1.57
C ALA A 386 15.34 3.19 -2.69
N VAL A 387 14.35 2.42 -3.12
CA VAL A 387 14.50 1.52 -4.29
C VAL A 387 14.72 2.33 -5.56
N LEU A 388 13.96 3.40 -5.76
CA LEU A 388 14.11 4.29 -6.92
C LEU A 388 15.50 4.94 -6.93
N ALA A 389 16.00 5.37 -5.77
CA ALA A 389 17.34 5.94 -5.63
C ALA A 389 18.44 4.93 -6.01
N ASP A 390 18.33 3.68 -5.55
CA ASP A 390 19.24 2.60 -5.95
C ASP A 390 19.25 2.40 -7.47
N LEU A 391 18.07 2.32 -8.10
CA LEU A 391 17.94 2.13 -9.54
C LEU A 391 18.51 3.31 -10.34
N ILE A 392 18.26 4.56 -9.90
CA ILE A 392 18.86 5.75 -10.53
C ILE A 392 20.39 5.70 -10.41
N ALA A 393 20.92 5.33 -9.26
CA ALA A 393 22.36 5.22 -9.06
C ALA A 393 23.01 4.09 -9.92
N ILE A 394 22.26 3.02 -10.23
CA ILE A 394 22.68 1.96 -11.14
C ILE A 394 22.72 2.48 -12.59
N PHE A 395 21.67 3.13 -13.04
CA PHE A 395 21.51 3.54 -14.44
C PHE A 395 22.23 4.84 -14.77
N HIS A 396 22.29 5.76 -13.82
CA HIS A 396 22.73 7.15 -13.96
C HIS A 396 23.62 7.56 -12.77
N PRO A 397 24.77 6.92 -12.58
CA PRO A 397 25.66 7.18 -11.43
C PRO A 397 26.09 8.65 -11.33
N GLU A 398 26.13 9.38 -12.46
CA GLU A 398 26.43 10.82 -12.50
C GLU A 398 25.36 11.69 -11.83
N LEU A 399 24.10 11.23 -11.75
CA LEU A 399 23.01 11.90 -11.05
C LEU A 399 23.04 11.65 -9.54
N MET A 400 23.74 10.61 -9.10
CA MET A 400 23.78 10.14 -7.72
C MET A 400 25.23 9.93 -7.24
N PRO A 401 26.09 10.99 -7.30
CA PRO A 401 27.49 10.83 -6.91
C PRO A 401 27.60 10.43 -5.42
N GLU A 402 28.50 9.50 -5.13
CA GLU A 402 28.78 8.97 -3.78
C GLU A 402 27.56 8.30 -3.10
N TYR A 403 26.56 7.88 -3.87
CA TYR A 403 25.38 7.22 -3.32
C TYR A 403 25.72 5.84 -2.71
N ALA A 404 25.23 5.61 -1.49
CA ALA A 404 25.36 4.31 -0.82
C ALA A 404 24.11 3.48 -1.07
N PHE A 405 24.23 2.44 -1.88
CA PHE A 405 23.12 1.52 -2.19
C PHE A 405 22.46 0.97 -0.91
N VAL A 406 21.15 0.88 -0.90
CA VAL A 406 20.37 0.32 0.20
C VAL A 406 20.07 -1.16 -0.05
N TYR A 407 19.41 -1.48 -1.15
CA TYR A 407 18.88 -2.81 -1.45
C TYR A 407 19.69 -3.56 -2.53
N TYR A 408 20.28 -2.82 -3.47
CA TYR A 408 20.99 -3.42 -4.60
C TYR A 408 22.48 -3.57 -4.36
N GLN A 409 23.03 -4.64 -4.92
CA GLN A 409 24.48 -4.85 -5.04
C GLN A 409 24.84 -5.30 -6.44
N ARG A 410 26.01 -4.88 -6.92
CA ARG A 410 26.59 -5.34 -8.17
C ARG A 410 27.21 -6.72 -7.96
N LEU A 411 26.87 -7.68 -8.81
CA LEU A 411 27.50 -9.00 -8.77
C LEU A 411 28.90 -8.95 -9.36
N GLN A 412 29.84 -9.67 -8.74
CA GLN A 412 31.26 -9.76 -9.13
C GLN A 412 31.68 -11.20 -9.40
#